data_cc4567bd117892cf7e6ea212c3f6bc27
#
_entry.id   cc4567bd117892cf7e6ea212c3f6bc27
#
_cell.length_a   1.000
_cell.length_b   1.000
_cell.length_c   1.000
_cell.angle_alpha   90.00
_cell.angle_beta   90.00
_cell.angle_gamma   90.00
#
_symmetry.space_group_name_H-M   'P 1'
#
loop_
_entity.id
_entity.type
_entity.pdbx_description
1 polymer ?
#
loop_
_entity_poly.entity_id
_entity_poly.type
_entity_poly.pdbx_seq_one_letter_code
_entity_poly.pdbx_strand_id
1 'polypeptide(L)'
;MSAVTKTKTPVKLEASDPTPVLDRLARMINRADDFVLGFVKCNHPSQQKELRGEFLTRLSGKCVLEVELDKPLVSLLDELTARWDPNSPPDVVCVYGLEKSINELQEATPVLGRLNNDRDLLRRAVPVPLLIWLPDFALDFIARGAPDFWAWRSGVYEFATKGALWQRESSTGFVLDAFAISALDLSEKRSEIARLKGLLRSASNLPQQDKREKTLVLGLLFQLGLLHSSLSEWSHAKSYYEHGIEIGKEIRDNTAIERCLHELARLQQIAGDLDGATGLYEQSLNMARRVDDKISIASSLHNMGVLRQSQGRLAEATQLYQQSLEIKRVLGDKKSIASSFQQLGVVQHELGELGNAKNLYQQSLDIKEKTGDKGGMAATLHLLGMLRQEEGDYPEAQGLYERSLTISGILGDKFGQALTEAQIGVLQQAQGHLRQASQNYLRAWSVFDELGATQSKLTANKLWAIREQVGKKQFQGWVTEDYGLRAANICKRLDKALFPLSDLVRQEPAAVC
;
A
#
# COMPACT_ATOMS: atom_id res chain seq x y z
N MET A 1 43.83 -23.70 -42.01
CA MET A 1 43.53 -22.27 -41.87
C MET A 1 42.55 -22.13 -40.70
N SER A 2 43.07 -21.81 -39.54
CA SER A 2 42.34 -21.75 -38.30
C SER A 2 41.99 -20.30 -38.00
N ALA A 3 40.68 -20.03 -37.89
CA ALA A 3 40.17 -18.72 -37.53
C ALA A 3 40.25 -18.55 -35.99
N VAL A 4 41.12 -17.66 -35.56
CA VAL A 4 41.23 -17.23 -34.16
C VAL A 4 40.12 -16.26 -33.86
N THR A 5 39.13 -16.73 -33.14
CA THR A 5 38.08 -15.87 -32.52
C THR A 5 38.71 -15.13 -31.34
N LYS A 6 38.92 -13.82 -31.49
CA LYS A 6 39.29 -12.93 -30.40
C LYS A 6 38.09 -12.77 -29.45
N THR A 7 38.12 -13.43 -28.33
CA THR A 7 37.27 -13.15 -27.18
C THR A 7 37.63 -11.77 -26.64
N LYS A 8 36.67 -10.82 -26.75
CA LYS A 8 36.79 -9.53 -26.06
C LYS A 8 36.71 -9.78 -24.54
N THR A 9 37.78 -9.47 -23.85
CA THR A 9 37.83 -9.39 -22.38
C THR A 9 36.75 -8.44 -21.89
N PRO A 10 35.94 -8.82 -20.87
CA PRO A 10 34.97 -7.88 -20.30
C PRO A 10 35.75 -6.75 -19.61
N VAL A 11 35.42 -5.52 -20.02
CA VAL A 11 35.93 -4.30 -19.38
C VAL A 11 35.40 -4.30 -17.95
N LYS A 12 36.30 -4.28 -16.96
CA LYS A 12 35.99 -3.96 -15.57
C LYS A 12 35.28 -2.60 -15.56
N LEU A 13 34.00 -2.60 -15.24
CA LEU A 13 33.26 -1.39 -14.91
C LEU A 13 33.69 -0.93 -13.50
N GLU A 14 34.81 -0.21 -13.44
CA GLU A 14 35.06 0.70 -12.32
C GLU A 14 33.93 1.74 -12.30
N ALA A 15 33.53 2.19 -11.11
CA ALA A 15 32.49 3.22 -10.92
C ALA A 15 32.76 4.37 -11.91
N SER A 16 32.02 4.43 -13.01
CA SER A 16 32.32 5.31 -14.12
C SER A 16 32.08 6.75 -13.69
N ASP A 17 33.15 7.55 -13.82
CA ASP A 17 33.07 9.01 -13.71
C ASP A 17 31.85 9.51 -14.55
N PRO A 18 30.90 10.26 -13.99
CA PRO A 18 29.75 10.80 -14.72
C PRO A 18 30.16 11.86 -15.75
N THR A 19 31.36 12.45 -15.64
CA THR A 19 31.88 13.53 -16.47
C THR A 19 31.77 13.23 -17.98
N PRO A 20 32.19 12.05 -18.51
CA PRO A 20 32.06 11.79 -19.94
C PRO A 20 30.64 11.75 -20.48
N VAL A 21 29.68 11.33 -19.64
CA VAL A 21 28.27 11.28 -20.03
C VAL A 21 27.66 12.66 -20.02
N LEU A 22 27.95 13.46 -18.98
CA LEU A 22 27.52 14.87 -18.89
C LEU A 22 28.10 15.71 -20.01
N ASP A 23 29.38 15.53 -20.36
CA ASP A 23 30.02 16.25 -21.47
C ASP A 23 29.43 15.84 -22.83
N ARG A 24 29.04 14.59 -23.01
CA ARG A 24 28.36 14.12 -24.23
C ARG A 24 26.97 14.74 -24.32
N LEU A 25 26.24 14.82 -23.20
CA LEU A 25 24.92 15.41 -23.13
C LEU A 25 24.99 16.93 -23.42
N ALA A 26 25.94 17.65 -22.81
CA ALA A 26 26.16 19.06 -23.06
C ALA A 26 26.57 19.34 -24.52
N ARG A 27 27.42 18.50 -25.12
CA ARG A 27 27.79 18.60 -26.55
C ARG A 27 26.60 18.39 -27.47
N MET A 28 25.68 17.49 -27.16
CA MET A 28 24.46 17.28 -27.93
C MET A 28 23.62 18.57 -27.95
N ILE A 29 23.39 19.18 -26.79
CA ILE A 29 22.63 20.43 -26.65
C ILE A 29 23.32 21.58 -27.38
N ASN A 30 24.65 21.73 -27.21
CA ASN A 30 25.41 22.83 -27.82
C ASN A 30 25.48 22.75 -29.35
N ARG A 31 25.24 21.56 -29.95
CA ARG A 31 25.23 21.34 -31.41
C ARG A 31 23.82 21.33 -32.00
N ALA A 32 22.80 21.39 -31.16
CA ALA A 32 21.42 21.34 -31.61
C ALA A 32 20.97 22.74 -32.06
N ASP A 33 20.58 22.84 -33.32
CA ASP A 33 20.01 24.05 -33.90
C ASP A 33 18.45 24.00 -33.96
N ASP A 34 17.87 22.87 -33.55
CA ASP A 34 16.42 22.60 -33.57
C ASP A 34 16.05 21.59 -32.48
N PHE A 35 14.82 21.11 -32.47
CA PHE A 35 14.31 20.11 -31.56
C PHE A 35 15.14 18.82 -31.57
N VAL A 36 15.63 18.45 -30.40
CA VAL A 36 16.35 17.19 -30.16
C VAL A 36 15.78 16.54 -28.90
N LEU A 37 15.38 15.28 -28.99
CA LEU A 37 14.84 14.52 -27.85
C LEU A 37 15.93 13.64 -27.24
N GLY A 38 16.25 13.88 -25.97
CA GLY A 38 17.19 13.05 -25.20
C GLY A 38 16.53 12.47 -23.96
N PHE A 39 16.80 11.20 -23.66
CA PHE A 39 16.42 10.58 -22.41
C PHE A 39 17.64 10.44 -21.51
N VAL A 40 17.50 10.83 -20.26
CA VAL A 40 18.54 10.71 -19.24
C VAL A 40 18.08 9.66 -18.22
N LYS A 41 18.80 8.53 -18.22
CA LYS A 41 18.52 7.42 -17.33
C LYS A 41 19.21 7.61 -15.98
N CYS A 42 18.43 7.81 -14.93
CA CYS A 42 18.93 7.92 -13.57
C CYS A 42 17.93 7.31 -12.58
N ASN A 43 18.36 6.23 -11.89
CA ASN A 43 17.49 5.47 -10.99
C ASN A 43 17.46 6.01 -9.55
N HIS A 44 18.30 6.98 -9.22
CA HIS A 44 18.45 7.51 -7.86
C HIS A 44 18.11 8.98 -7.79
N PRO A 45 17.09 9.38 -6.99
CA PRO A 45 16.72 10.79 -6.82
C PRO A 45 17.86 11.66 -6.27
N SER A 46 18.65 11.15 -5.31
CA SER A 46 19.81 11.87 -4.77
C SER A 46 20.91 12.07 -5.82
N GLN A 47 21.23 11.04 -6.61
CA GLN A 47 22.15 11.11 -7.72
C GLN A 47 21.63 12.03 -8.84
N GLN A 48 20.34 11.98 -9.14
CA GLN A 48 19.70 12.88 -10.10
C GLN A 48 19.90 14.34 -9.72
N LYS A 49 19.71 14.68 -8.43
CA LYS A 49 19.89 16.04 -7.92
C LYS A 49 21.36 16.52 -8.03
N GLU A 50 22.32 15.65 -7.72
CA GLU A 50 23.76 15.93 -7.86
C GLU A 50 24.14 16.15 -9.34
N LEU A 51 23.75 15.20 -10.22
CA LEU A 51 24.01 15.26 -11.66
C LEU A 51 23.33 16.45 -12.34
N ARG A 52 22.13 16.82 -11.91
CA ARG A 52 21.40 18.03 -12.35
C ARG A 52 22.25 19.28 -12.08
N GLY A 53 22.76 19.44 -10.86
CA GLY A 53 23.63 20.57 -10.52
C GLY A 53 24.88 20.62 -11.37
N GLU A 54 25.59 19.50 -11.54
CA GLU A 54 26.79 19.39 -12.38
C GLU A 54 26.49 19.63 -13.87
N PHE A 55 25.32 19.16 -14.36
CA PHE A 55 24.90 19.36 -15.73
C PHE A 55 24.62 20.83 -16.04
N LEU A 56 23.88 21.52 -15.17
CA LEU A 56 23.58 22.94 -15.33
C LEU A 56 24.84 23.80 -15.36
N THR A 57 25.89 23.45 -14.61
CA THR A 57 27.18 24.16 -14.68
C THR A 57 27.85 24.03 -16.05
N ARG A 58 27.64 22.92 -16.76
CA ARG A 58 28.17 22.68 -18.12
C ARG A 58 27.39 23.40 -19.22
N LEU A 59 26.19 23.87 -18.91
CA LEU A 59 25.34 24.69 -19.78
C LEU A 59 25.46 26.18 -19.45
N SER A 60 26.56 26.61 -18.83
CA SER A 60 26.78 28.00 -18.47
C SER A 60 26.61 28.92 -19.70
N GLY A 61 25.74 29.96 -19.57
CA GLY A 61 25.39 30.89 -20.64
C GLY A 61 24.16 30.48 -21.46
N LYS A 62 23.52 29.34 -21.21
CA LYS A 62 22.24 28.95 -21.80
C LYS A 62 21.07 29.13 -20.84
N CYS A 63 19.92 29.53 -21.37
CA CYS A 63 18.68 29.61 -20.63
C CYS A 63 18.05 28.20 -20.57
N VAL A 64 17.96 27.61 -19.38
CA VAL A 64 17.40 26.29 -19.14
C VAL A 64 16.03 26.40 -18.49
N LEU A 65 15.00 25.86 -19.12
CA LEU A 65 13.68 25.69 -18.51
C LEU A 65 13.64 24.32 -17.80
N GLU A 66 13.62 24.33 -16.49
CA GLU A 66 13.44 23.13 -15.69
C GLU A 66 11.97 22.95 -15.32
N VAL A 67 11.41 21.79 -15.66
CA VAL A 67 10.01 21.45 -15.42
C VAL A 67 9.97 20.24 -14.48
N GLU A 68 9.64 20.49 -13.24
CA GLU A 68 9.45 19.45 -12.23
C GLU A 68 7.95 19.13 -12.13
N LEU A 69 7.62 17.85 -12.30
CA LEU A 69 6.25 17.34 -12.29
C LEU A 69 5.97 16.70 -10.92
N ASP A 70 5.21 17.41 -10.07
CA ASP A 70 4.87 16.92 -8.73
C ASP A 70 3.68 15.99 -8.72
N LYS A 71 2.82 16.08 -9.73
CA LYS A 71 1.58 15.30 -9.87
C LYS A 71 1.54 14.58 -11.21
N PRO A 72 0.81 13.43 -11.30
CA PRO A 72 0.55 12.78 -12.57
C PRO A 72 -0.13 13.73 -13.57
N LEU A 73 0.32 13.71 -14.81
CA LEU A 73 -0.25 14.51 -15.92
C LEU A 73 -0.81 13.60 -17.02
N VAL A 74 -1.68 14.16 -17.85
CA VAL A 74 -2.27 13.50 -19.01
C VAL A 74 -1.53 13.86 -20.28
N SER A 75 -1.07 15.12 -20.41
CA SER A 75 -0.40 15.66 -21.59
C SER A 75 0.85 16.44 -21.21
N LEU A 76 2.01 16.01 -21.70
CA LEU A 76 3.27 16.73 -21.56
C LEU A 76 3.28 18.01 -22.41
N LEU A 77 2.63 17.99 -23.58
CA LEU A 77 2.50 19.14 -24.44
C LEU A 77 1.81 20.32 -23.74
N ASP A 78 0.66 20.03 -23.08
CA ASP A 78 -0.11 21.07 -22.39
C ASP A 78 0.70 21.69 -21.24
N GLU A 79 1.44 20.85 -20.49
CA GLU A 79 2.27 21.29 -19.38
C GLU A 79 3.45 22.16 -19.84
N LEU A 80 4.11 21.80 -20.93
CA LEU A 80 5.22 22.57 -21.47
C LEU A 80 4.75 23.88 -22.13
N THR A 81 3.62 23.85 -22.84
CA THR A 81 3.06 25.07 -23.45
C THR A 81 2.58 26.07 -22.42
N ALA A 82 2.05 25.60 -21.29
CA ALA A 82 1.63 26.48 -20.19
C ALA A 82 2.80 27.23 -19.53
N ARG A 83 4.03 26.69 -19.61
CA ARG A 83 5.25 27.26 -19.02
C ARG A 83 6.16 27.93 -20.05
N TRP A 84 5.79 27.87 -21.34
CA TRP A 84 6.57 28.43 -22.42
C TRP A 84 6.33 29.93 -22.55
N ASP A 85 7.42 30.74 -22.45
CA ASP A 85 7.35 32.18 -22.77
C ASP A 85 7.91 32.44 -24.16
N PRO A 86 7.06 32.82 -25.15
CA PRO A 86 7.51 33.14 -26.49
C PRO A 86 8.44 34.35 -26.59
N ASN A 87 8.39 35.26 -25.59
CA ASN A 87 9.22 36.47 -25.55
C ASN A 87 10.61 36.20 -24.99
N SER A 88 10.78 35.08 -24.25
CA SER A 88 12.05 34.66 -23.68
C SER A 88 12.20 33.17 -23.79
N PRO A 89 12.34 32.60 -25.02
CA PRO A 89 12.41 31.15 -25.21
C PRO A 89 13.66 30.58 -24.57
N PRO A 90 13.55 29.44 -23.88
CA PRO A 90 14.72 28.75 -23.34
C PRO A 90 15.57 28.13 -24.44
N ASP A 91 16.87 27.93 -24.19
CA ASP A 91 17.78 27.18 -25.07
C ASP A 91 17.63 25.67 -24.94
N VAL A 92 17.07 25.20 -23.81
CA VAL A 92 16.86 23.78 -23.53
C VAL A 92 15.77 23.60 -22.48
N VAL A 93 14.98 22.53 -22.61
CA VAL A 93 13.97 22.13 -21.62
C VAL A 93 14.38 20.83 -20.96
N CYS A 94 14.38 20.79 -19.64
CA CYS A 94 14.63 19.61 -18.82
C CYS A 94 13.37 19.23 -18.03
N VAL A 95 12.88 18.02 -18.21
CA VAL A 95 11.67 17.49 -17.55
C VAL A 95 12.06 16.42 -16.54
N TYR A 96 11.52 16.53 -15.32
CA TYR A 96 11.72 15.62 -14.20
C TYR A 96 10.35 15.17 -13.67
N GLY A 97 10.26 13.92 -13.19
CA GLY A 97 9.05 13.42 -12.53
C GLY A 97 7.97 12.87 -13.47
N LEU A 98 8.25 12.70 -14.78
CA LEU A 98 7.29 12.15 -15.74
C LEU A 98 6.90 10.69 -15.41
N GLU A 99 7.75 9.95 -14.72
CA GLU A 99 7.49 8.60 -14.23
C GLU A 99 6.27 8.52 -13.29
N LYS A 100 5.92 9.60 -12.61
CA LYS A 100 4.73 9.69 -11.75
C LYS A 100 3.42 9.55 -12.55
N SER A 101 3.48 9.80 -13.86
CA SER A 101 2.34 9.70 -14.78
C SER A 101 2.24 8.34 -15.48
N ILE A 102 3.24 7.46 -15.27
CA ILE A 102 3.32 6.14 -15.90
C ILE A 102 2.86 5.09 -14.88
N ASN A 103 1.71 4.46 -15.15
CA ASN A 103 1.19 3.41 -14.27
C ASN A 103 1.63 2.04 -14.77
N GLU A 104 2.47 1.34 -14.01
CA GLU A 104 2.99 0.01 -14.35
C GLU A 104 1.89 -1.07 -14.47
N LEU A 105 0.72 -0.85 -13.89
CA LEU A 105 -0.41 -1.78 -13.93
C LEU A 105 -1.34 -1.59 -15.12
N GLN A 106 -1.18 -0.49 -15.87
CA GLN A 106 -1.96 -0.19 -17.06
C GLN A 106 -1.04 -0.12 -18.26
N GLU A 107 -1.15 -1.07 -19.18
CA GLU A 107 -0.38 -1.07 -20.44
C GLU A 107 -0.58 0.20 -21.27
N ALA A 108 -1.69 0.90 -21.08
CA ALA A 108 -2.01 2.16 -21.75
C ALA A 108 -2.32 3.26 -20.73
N THR A 109 -1.28 3.96 -20.27
CA THR A 109 -1.49 5.19 -19.51
C THR A 109 -1.83 6.35 -20.46
N PRO A 110 -2.73 7.28 -20.08
CA PRO A 110 -3.12 8.40 -20.94
C PRO A 110 -1.92 9.22 -21.47
N VAL A 111 -0.89 9.41 -20.63
CA VAL A 111 0.31 10.17 -21.02
C VAL A 111 1.08 9.51 -22.16
N LEU A 112 1.19 8.17 -22.19
CA LEU A 112 1.91 7.46 -23.26
C LEU A 112 1.21 7.59 -24.60
N GLY A 113 -0.12 7.45 -24.62
CA GLY A 113 -0.93 7.68 -25.81
C GLY A 113 -0.79 9.12 -26.32
N ARG A 114 -0.79 10.11 -25.41
CA ARG A 114 -0.58 11.51 -25.76
C ARG A 114 0.82 11.78 -26.28
N LEU A 115 1.87 11.27 -25.64
CA LEU A 115 3.25 11.41 -26.14
C LEU A 115 3.38 10.92 -27.58
N ASN A 116 2.73 9.80 -27.90
CA ASN A 116 2.78 9.25 -29.25
C ASN A 116 1.99 10.09 -30.27
N ASN A 117 0.79 10.54 -29.89
CA ASN A 117 -0.12 11.29 -30.79
C ASN A 117 0.30 12.74 -30.94
N ASP A 118 0.77 13.39 -29.89
CA ASP A 118 1.07 14.82 -29.85
C ASP A 118 2.53 15.15 -30.21
N ARG A 119 3.34 14.16 -30.60
CA ARG A 119 4.79 14.32 -30.85
C ARG A 119 5.11 15.44 -31.86
N ASP A 120 4.38 15.54 -32.98
CA ASP A 120 4.58 16.56 -33.99
C ASP A 120 4.22 17.96 -33.50
N LEU A 121 3.18 18.06 -32.67
CA LEU A 121 2.78 19.30 -32.00
C LEU A 121 3.80 19.70 -30.95
N LEU A 122 4.32 18.75 -30.19
CA LEU A 122 5.34 18.98 -29.18
C LEU A 122 6.63 19.57 -29.81
N ARG A 123 7.08 19.01 -30.93
CA ARG A 123 8.24 19.53 -31.67
C ARG A 123 8.01 20.97 -32.17
N ARG A 124 6.79 21.31 -32.59
CA ARG A 124 6.48 22.67 -33.05
C ARG A 124 6.35 23.66 -31.90
N ALA A 125 5.79 23.20 -30.77
CA ALA A 125 5.58 24.04 -29.60
C ALA A 125 6.87 24.28 -28.80
N VAL A 126 7.79 23.31 -28.82
CA VAL A 126 9.07 23.34 -28.10
C VAL A 126 10.21 23.10 -29.11
N PRO A 127 10.58 24.10 -29.95
CA PRO A 127 11.57 23.94 -31.00
C PRO A 127 13.01 23.99 -30.49
N VAL A 128 13.28 23.43 -29.32
CA VAL A 128 14.58 23.40 -28.66
C VAL A 128 14.86 22.00 -28.11
N PRO A 129 16.10 21.66 -27.72
CA PRO A 129 16.40 20.38 -27.08
C PRO A 129 15.52 20.12 -25.88
N LEU A 130 14.89 18.94 -25.86
CA LEU A 130 14.06 18.41 -24.77
C LEU A 130 14.75 17.22 -24.13
N LEU A 131 15.08 17.34 -22.85
CA LEU A 131 15.66 16.27 -22.07
C LEU A 131 14.65 15.76 -21.03
N ILE A 132 14.39 14.45 -21.05
CA ILE A 132 13.49 13.83 -20.09
C ILE A 132 14.32 12.91 -19.19
N TRP A 133 14.36 13.25 -17.90
CA TRP A 133 15.07 12.49 -16.89
C TRP A 133 14.12 11.45 -16.28
N LEU A 134 14.50 10.17 -16.38
CA LEU A 134 13.63 9.07 -16.00
C LEU A 134 14.40 7.92 -15.36
N PRO A 135 13.78 7.16 -14.46
CA PRO A 135 14.27 5.85 -14.06
C PRO A 135 14.11 4.82 -15.20
N ASP A 136 14.84 3.74 -15.11
CA ASP A 136 14.93 2.67 -16.12
C ASP A 136 13.56 2.11 -16.51
N PHE A 137 12.72 1.81 -15.50
CA PHE A 137 11.37 1.25 -15.75
C PHE A 137 10.51 2.17 -16.64
N ALA A 138 10.56 3.48 -16.42
CA ALA A 138 9.75 4.43 -17.17
C ALA A 138 10.19 4.52 -18.63
N LEU A 139 11.48 4.37 -18.92
CA LEU A 139 12.01 4.28 -20.29
C LEU A 139 11.43 3.07 -21.04
N ASP A 140 11.35 1.91 -20.39
CA ASP A 140 10.78 0.69 -20.97
C ASP A 140 9.29 0.87 -21.31
N PHE A 141 8.53 1.58 -20.46
CA PHE A 141 7.12 1.90 -20.72
C PHE A 141 6.95 2.88 -21.88
N ILE A 142 7.78 3.92 -21.97
CA ILE A 142 7.75 4.86 -23.11
C ILE A 142 8.11 4.13 -24.40
N ALA A 143 9.13 3.27 -24.39
CA ALA A 143 9.53 2.52 -25.58
C ALA A 143 8.42 1.60 -26.11
N ARG A 144 7.61 1.02 -25.23
CA ARG A 144 6.50 0.12 -25.59
C ARG A 144 5.18 0.87 -25.85
N GLY A 145 4.84 1.84 -24.99
CA GLY A 145 3.54 2.54 -25.01
C GLY A 145 3.50 3.80 -25.89
N ALA A 146 4.67 4.35 -26.26
CA ALA A 146 4.79 5.48 -27.17
C ALA A 146 5.93 5.25 -28.20
N PRO A 147 5.82 4.22 -29.05
CA PRO A 147 6.93 3.79 -29.91
C PRO A 147 7.35 4.85 -30.93
N ASP A 148 6.44 5.64 -31.47
CA ASP A 148 6.76 6.69 -32.43
C ASP A 148 7.48 7.86 -31.76
N PHE A 149 7.08 8.23 -30.56
CA PHE A 149 7.78 9.23 -29.76
C PHE A 149 9.18 8.74 -29.36
N TRP A 150 9.28 7.47 -28.97
CA TRP A 150 10.55 6.81 -28.65
C TRP A 150 11.50 6.77 -29.87
N ALA A 151 10.98 6.59 -31.08
CA ALA A 151 11.78 6.58 -32.31
C ALA A 151 12.47 7.92 -32.60
N TRP A 152 11.96 9.04 -32.09
CA TRP A 152 12.53 10.37 -32.28
C TRP A 152 13.73 10.68 -31.37
N ARG A 153 14.06 9.80 -30.42
CA ARG A 153 15.18 10.03 -29.52
C ARG A 153 16.51 10.12 -30.28
N SER A 154 17.28 11.13 -29.94
CA SER A 154 18.65 11.30 -30.41
C SER A 154 19.65 10.52 -29.57
N GLY A 155 19.28 10.13 -28.35
CA GLY A 155 20.11 9.33 -27.48
C GLY A 155 19.46 9.00 -26.15
N VAL A 156 20.01 7.95 -25.51
CA VAL A 156 19.78 7.61 -24.10
C VAL A 156 21.11 7.77 -23.37
N TYR A 157 21.11 8.57 -22.33
CA TYR A 157 22.30 8.90 -21.53
C TYR A 157 22.16 8.22 -20.16
N GLU A 158 22.95 7.17 -19.96
CA GLU A 158 22.89 6.35 -18.77
C GLU A 158 24.00 6.71 -17.80
N PHE A 159 23.62 6.97 -16.54
CA PHE A 159 24.55 7.17 -15.45
C PHE A 159 24.62 5.89 -14.61
N ALA A 160 25.83 5.31 -14.51
CA ALA A 160 26.06 4.20 -13.60
C ALA A 160 25.90 4.67 -12.15
N THR A 161 25.21 3.89 -11.35
CA THR A 161 25.08 4.16 -9.91
C THR A 161 26.46 4.05 -9.25
N LYS A 162 26.94 5.12 -8.62
CA LYS A 162 28.19 5.08 -7.86
C LYS A 162 28.04 4.07 -6.71
N GLY A 163 28.90 3.07 -6.62
CA GLY A 163 28.87 2.06 -5.56
C GLY A 163 28.86 2.65 -4.15
N ALA A 164 29.52 3.81 -3.95
CA ALA A 164 29.51 4.54 -2.68
C ALA A 164 28.13 5.17 -2.34
N LEU A 165 27.39 5.65 -3.32
CA LEU A 165 26.00 6.15 -3.12
C LEU A 165 25.06 4.99 -2.79
N TRP A 166 25.24 3.87 -3.48
CA TRP A 166 24.49 2.67 -3.22
C TRP A 166 24.73 2.13 -1.80
N GLN A 167 25.99 2.11 -1.34
CA GLN A 167 26.35 1.76 0.04
C GLN A 167 25.81 2.76 1.07
N ARG A 168 25.76 4.05 0.74
CA ARG A 168 25.28 5.11 1.64
C ARG A 168 23.76 5.08 1.79
N GLU A 169 23.01 4.88 0.72
CA GLU A 169 21.55 4.74 0.76
C GLU A 169 21.13 3.42 1.41
N SER A 170 21.91 2.36 1.25
CA SER A 170 21.67 1.08 1.92
C SER A 170 22.12 1.07 3.39
N SER A 171 23.16 1.83 3.76
CA SER A 171 23.67 1.91 5.13
C SER A 171 22.93 2.95 6.01
N THR A 172 22.22 3.92 5.42
CA THR A 172 21.40 4.90 6.15
C THR A 172 20.07 4.32 6.64
N GLY A 173 19.88 2.98 6.56
CA GLY A 173 18.84 2.31 7.33
C GLY A 173 17.40 2.76 7.05
N PHE A 174 17.11 3.23 5.83
CA PHE A 174 15.73 3.47 5.43
C PHE A 174 15.02 2.13 5.11
N VAL A 175 15.03 1.25 6.11
CA VAL A 175 14.09 0.13 6.16
C VAL A 175 12.78 0.74 6.65
N LEU A 176 11.89 1.08 5.71
CA LEU A 176 10.53 1.40 6.06
C LEU A 176 9.94 0.19 6.78
N ASP A 177 9.59 0.34 8.04
CA ASP A 177 8.81 -0.67 8.73
C ASP A 177 7.35 -0.65 8.23
N ALA A 178 6.58 -1.65 8.60
CA ALA A 178 5.18 -1.74 8.17
C ALA A 178 4.35 -0.52 8.62
N PHE A 179 4.75 0.14 9.72
CA PHE A 179 4.08 1.34 10.22
C PHE A 179 4.40 2.55 9.33
N ALA A 180 5.67 2.77 8.99
CA ALA A 180 6.08 3.83 8.07
C ALA A 180 5.42 3.66 6.69
N ILE A 181 5.34 2.43 6.17
CA ILE A 181 4.64 2.12 4.91
C ILE A 181 3.14 2.44 5.00
N SER A 182 2.51 2.16 6.13
CA SER A 182 1.07 2.45 6.32
C SER A 182 0.76 3.94 6.32
N ALA A 183 1.73 4.78 6.71
CA ALA A 183 1.60 6.23 6.74
C ALA A 183 1.75 6.90 5.36
N LEU A 184 2.32 6.20 4.37
CA LEU A 184 2.50 6.71 3.01
C LEU A 184 1.16 6.75 2.27
N ASP A 185 0.96 7.79 1.48
CA ASP A 185 -0.15 7.84 0.52
C ASP A 185 0.08 6.92 -0.70
N LEU A 186 -0.91 6.80 -1.58
CA LEU A 186 -0.84 5.92 -2.75
C LEU A 186 0.29 6.33 -3.71
N SER A 187 0.48 7.64 -3.93
CA SER A 187 1.51 8.17 -4.83
C SER A 187 2.91 7.92 -4.26
N GLU A 188 3.08 8.15 -2.96
CA GLU A 188 4.33 7.90 -2.25
C GLU A 188 4.71 6.42 -2.27
N LYS A 189 3.75 5.51 -2.03
CA LYS A 189 3.97 4.05 -2.14
C LYS A 189 4.41 3.65 -3.54
N ARG A 190 3.78 4.17 -4.58
CA ARG A 190 4.16 3.90 -5.98
C ARG A 190 5.56 4.42 -6.31
N SER A 191 5.87 5.64 -5.89
CA SER A 191 7.20 6.23 -6.05
C SER A 191 8.27 5.39 -5.36
N GLU A 192 7.99 4.91 -4.15
CA GLU A 192 8.93 4.09 -3.39
C GLU A 192 9.13 2.70 -4.01
N ILE A 193 8.06 2.07 -4.53
CA ILE A 193 8.16 0.83 -5.30
C ILE A 193 9.06 1.02 -6.52
N ALA A 194 8.87 2.10 -7.27
CA ALA A 194 9.70 2.39 -8.44
C ALA A 194 11.18 2.58 -8.07
N ARG A 195 11.45 3.30 -6.99
CA ARG A 195 12.79 3.50 -6.44
C ARG A 195 13.46 2.18 -6.05
N LEU A 196 12.76 1.34 -5.28
CA LEU A 196 13.29 0.06 -4.81
C LEU A 196 13.50 -0.94 -5.95
N LYS A 197 12.63 -0.97 -6.95
CA LYS A 197 12.81 -1.79 -8.17
C LYS A 197 14.05 -1.35 -8.96
N GLY A 198 14.29 -0.04 -9.06
CA GLY A 198 15.53 0.48 -9.67
C GLY A 198 16.77 0.02 -8.94
N LEU A 199 16.77 0.09 -7.59
CA LEU A 199 17.86 -0.42 -6.75
C LEU A 199 18.07 -1.93 -6.92
N LEU A 200 17.00 -2.69 -6.92
CA LEU A 200 17.05 -4.15 -7.07
C LEU A 200 17.65 -4.55 -8.42
N ARG A 201 17.25 -3.91 -9.53
CA ARG A 201 17.84 -4.16 -10.86
C ARG A 201 19.34 -3.83 -10.89
N SER A 202 19.73 -2.70 -10.28
CA SER A 202 21.15 -2.32 -10.19
C SER A 202 21.97 -3.33 -9.39
N ALA A 203 21.41 -3.85 -8.29
CA ALA A 203 22.04 -4.87 -7.46
C ALA A 203 22.16 -6.23 -8.17
N SER A 204 21.11 -6.63 -8.91
CA SER A 204 21.08 -7.93 -9.62
C SER A 204 22.04 -8.00 -10.82
N ASN A 205 22.44 -6.86 -11.39
CA ASN A 205 23.35 -6.79 -12.54
C ASN A 205 24.83 -6.80 -12.15
N LEU A 206 25.18 -6.92 -10.87
CA LEU A 206 26.57 -7.01 -10.42
C LEU A 206 27.15 -8.41 -10.74
N PRO A 207 28.36 -8.50 -11.32
CA PRO A 207 28.93 -9.76 -11.83
C PRO A 207 29.32 -10.78 -10.76
N GLN A 208 29.48 -10.38 -9.53
CA GLN A 208 29.65 -11.24 -8.34
C GLN A 208 28.93 -10.60 -7.18
N GLN A 209 27.87 -11.25 -6.68
CA GLN A 209 27.18 -10.81 -5.47
C GLN A 209 27.86 -11.45 -4.26
N ASP A 210 28.53 -10.63 -3.47
CA ASP A 210 29.03 -11.04 -2.17
C ASP A 210 27.88 -11.17 -1.15
N LYS A 211 28.17 -11.68 0.05
CA LYS A 211 27.17 -11.85 1.09
C LYS A 211 26.47 -10.54 1.47
N ARG A 212 27.19 -9.39 1.41
CA ARG A 212 26.64 -8.07 1.75
C ARG A 212 25.64 -7.60 0.70
N GLU A 213 25.96 -7.80 -0.58
CA GLU A 213 25.09 -7.46 -1.70
C GLU A 213 23.82 -8.31 -1.68
N LYS A 214 23.92 -9.62 -1.42
CA LYS A 214 22.76 -10.50 -1.25
C LYS A 214 21.90 -10.12 -0.05
N THR A 215 22.50 -9.70 1.07
CA THR A 215 21.75 -9.20 2.23
C THR A 215 20.96 -7.95 1.88
N LEU A 216 21.52 -7.06 1.07
CA LEU A 216 20.81 -5.88 0.63
C LEU A 216 19.68 -6.21 -0.36
N VAL A 217 19.95 -7.08 -1.36
CA VAL A 217 18.90 -7.58 -2.28
C VAL A 217 17.73 -8.14 -1.48
N LEU A 218 18.03 -8.95 -0.46
CA LEU A 218 17.03 -9.50 0.44
C LEU A 218 16.20 -8.42 1.16
N GLY A 219 16.86 -7.38 1.67
CA GLY A 219 16.18 -6.22 2.28
C GLY A 219 15.26 -5.49 1.30
N LEU A 220 15.70 -5.28 0.06
CA LEU A 220 14.91 -4.67 -1.01
C LEU A 220 13.69 -5.52 -1.38
N LEU A 221 13.87 -6.84 -1.51
CA LEU A 221 12.77 -7.77 -1.80
C LEU A 221 11.73 -7.76 -0.70
N PHE A 222 12.15 -7.77 0.57
CA PHE A 222 11.24 -7.71 1.71
C PHE A 222 10.42 -6.41 1.72
N GLN A 223 11.06 -5.25 1.50
CA GLN A 223 10.36 -3.96 1.44
C GLN A 223 9.39 -3.88 0.27
N LEU A 224 9.77 -4.36 -0.93
CA LEU A 224 8.88 -4.47 -2.08
C LEU A 224 7.67 -5.35 -1.75
N GLY A 225 7.89 -6.48 -1.07
CA GLY A 225 6.82 -7.33 -0.58
C GLY A 225 5.84 -6.61 0.33
N LEU A 226 6.32 -5.85 1.31
CA LEU A 226 5.49 -5.05 2.23
C LEU A 226 4.70 -3.96 1.49
N LEU A 227 5.34 -3.22 0.58
CA LEU A 227 4.68 -2.17 -0.19
C LEU A 227 3.58 -2.73 -1.10
N HIS A 228 3.87 -3.79 -1.87
CA HIS A 228 2.85 -4.46 -2.69
C HIS A 228 1.71 -5.04 -1.84
N SER A 229 2.03 -5.62 -0.67
CA SER A 229 1.03 -6.08 0.29
C SER A 229 0.12 -4.94 0.78
N SER A 230 0.69 -3.77 1.07
CA SER A 230 -0.07 -2.59 1.50
C SER A 230 -0.99 -2.01 0.41
N LEU A 231 -0.74 -2.36 -0.85
CA LEU A 231 -1.56 -2.01 -2.02
C LEU A 231 -2.52 -3.14 -2.42
N SER A 232 -2.63 -4.21 -1.64
CA SER A 232 -3.42 -5.41 -1.94
C SER A 232 -3.00 -6.14 -3.22
N GLU A 233 -1.75 -5.96 -3.65
CA GLU A 233 -1.16 -6.61 -4.81
C GLU A 233 -0.52 -7.94 -4.40
N TRP A 234 -1.35 -8.86 -3.94
CA TRP A 234 -0.96 -10.10 -3.23
C TRP A 234 -0.01 -11.00 -4.02
N SER A 235 -0.21 -11.13 -5.34
CA SER A 235 0.65 -11.95 -6.21
C SER A 235 2.07 -11.43 -6.31
N HIS A 236 2.22 -10.11 -6.42
CA HIS A 236 3.53 -9.48 -6.43
C HIS A 236 4.24 -9.59 -5.07
N ALA A 237 3.50 -9.31 -3.99
CA ALA A 237 4.04 -9.45 -2.64
C ALA A 237 4.55 -10.88 -2.37
N LYS A 238 3.74 -11.88 -2.74
CA LYS A 238 4.11 -13.31 -2.64
C LYS A 238 5.42 -13.61 -3.37
N SER A 239 5.54 -13.21 -4.63
CA SER A 239 6.75 -13.45 -5.45
C SER A 239 8.00 -12.83 -4.82
N TYR A 240 7.90 -11.62 -4.26
CA TYR A 240 9.04 -10.98 -3.60
C TYR A 240 9.46 -11.70 -2.32
N TYR A 241 8.51 -12.16 -1.49
CA TYR A 241 8.83 -12.91 -0.28
C TYR A 241 9.41 -14.30 -0.59
N GLU A 242 8.88 -15.01 -1.61
CA GLU A 242 9.43 -16.29 -2.07
C GLU A 242 10.87 -16.15 -2.55
N HIS A 243 11.16 -15.12 -3.36
CA HIS A 243 12.53 -14.83 -3.80
C HIS A 243 13.42 -14.43 -2.60
N GLY A 244 12.88 -13.67 -1.64
CA GLY A 244 13.57 -13.34 -0.40
C GLY A 244 13.97 -14.59 0.41
N ILE A 245 13.12 -15.62 0.47
CA ILE A 245 13.43 -16.89 1.12
C ILE A 245 14.59 -17.62 0.40
N GLU A 246 14.60 -17.61 -0.94
CA GLU A 246 15.67 -18.24 -1.72
C GLU A 246 17.03 -17.58 -1.43
N ILE A 247 17.10 -16.25 -1.54
CA ILE A 247 18.32 -15.50 -1.20
C ILE A 247 18.73 -15.72 0.26
N GLY A 248 17.76 -15.69 1.19
CA GLY A 248 18.00 -15.94 2.60
C GLY A 248 18.64 -17.32 2.87
N LYS A 249 18.19 -18.36 2.16
CA LYS A 249 18.79 -19.71 2.23
C LYS A 249 20.22 -19.72 1.73
N GLU A 250 20.51 -19.04 0.62
CA GLU A 250 21.87 -18.96 0.04
C GLU A 250 22.88 -18.31 1.01
N ILE A 251 22.48 -17.21 1.68
CA ILE A 251 23.36 -16.50 2.63
C ILE A 251 23.26 -17.01 4.07
N ARG A 252 22.37 -17.98 4.33
CA ARG A 252 22.07 -18.57 5.64
C ARG A 252 21.58 -17.51 6.65
N ASP A 253 20.71 -16.60 6.21
CA ASP A 253 20.05 -15.60 7.06
C ASP A 253 18.69 -16.12 7.52
N ASN A 254 18.69 -16.83 8.63
CA ASN A 254 17.47 -17.42 9.19
C ASN A 254 16.44 -16.37 9.65
N THR A 255 16.90 -15.20 10.10
CA THR A 255 16.00 -14.11 10.53
C THR A 255 15.22 -13.55 9.34
N ALA A 256 15.89 -13.33 8.22
CA ALA A 256 15.23 -12.84 7.03
C ALA A 256 14.27 -13.87 6.40
N ILE A 257 14.65 -15.16 6.40
CA ILE A 257 13.76 -16.24 5.97
C ILE A 257 12.51 -16.27 6.85
N GLU A 258 12.68 -16.18 8.17
CA GLU A 258 11.57 -16.17 9.14
C GLU A 258 10.58 -15.04 8.84
N ARG A 259 11.08 -13.81 8.67
CA ARG A 259 10.25 -12.64 8.34
C ARG A 259 9.47 -12.82 7.03
N CYS A 260 10.10 -13.35 5.99
CA CYS A 260 9.44 -13.63 4.72
C CYS A 260 8.36 -14.71 4.86
N LEU A 261 8.63 -15.79 5.60
CA LEU A 261 7.65 -16.86 5.90
C LEU A 261 6.44 -16.31 6.66
N HIS A 262 6.69 -15.46 7.66
CA HIS A 262 5.65 -14.80 8.44
C HIS A 262 4.69 -13.97 7.56
N GLU A 263 5.25 -13.15 6.67
CA GLU A 263 4.45 -12.33 5.76
C GLU A 263 3.71 -13.17 4.69
N LEU A 264 4.33 -14.25 4.20
CA LEU A 264 3.64 -15.21 3.31
C LEU A 264 2.47 -15.89 4.00
N ALA A 265 2.63 -16.29 5.27
CA ALA A 265 1.55 -16.88 6.06
C ALA A 265 0.37 -15.91 6.18
N ARG A 266 0.67 -14.61 6.42
CA ARG A 266 -0.34 -13.56 6.49
C ARG A 266 -1.07 -13.38 5.15
N LEU A 267 -0.36 -13.43 4.03
CA LEU A 267 -0.99 -13.37 2.69
C LEU A 267 -1.91 -14.56 2.44
N GLN A 268 -1.50 -15.78 2.80
CA GLN A 268 -2.35 -16.98 2.65
C GLN A 268 -3.58 -16.90 3.55
N GLN A 269 -3.45 -16.40 4.77
CA GLN A 269 -4.59 -16.18 5.66
C GLN A 269 -5.60 -15.20 5.05
N ILE A 270 -5.13 -14.07 4.46
CA ILE A 270 -6.00 -13.11 3.76
C ILE A 270 -6.68 -13.75 2.54
N ALA A 271 -5.98 -14.62 1.83
CA ALA A 271 -6.53 -15.36 0.69
C ALA A 271 -7.51 -16.50 1.10
N GLY A 272 -7.65 -16.77 2.40
CA GLY A 272 -8.52 -17.82 2.93
C GLY A 272 -7.89 -19.22 2.96
N ASP A 273 -6.63 -19.35 2.57
CA ASP A 273 -5.87 -20.61 2.69
C ASP A 273 -5.34 -20.77 4.12
N LEU A 274 -6.23 -21.18 5.02
CA LEU A 274 -5.92 -21.28 6.45
C LEU A 274 -4.94 -22.42 6.77
N ASP A 275 -4.95 -23.51 6.00
CA ASP A 275 -4.04 -24.64 6.19
C ASP A 275 -2.62 -24.30 5.73
N GLY A 276 -2.50 -23.68 4.55
CA GLY A 276 -1.23 -23.15 4.08
C GLY A 276 -0.63 -22.10 5.02
N ALA A 277 -1.46 -21.17 5.51
CA ALA A 277 -1.04 -20.17 6.49
C ALA A 277 -0.53 -20.82 7.78
N THR A 278 -1.21 -21.88 8.28
CA THR A 278 -0.77 -22.64 9.47
C THR A 278 0.65 -23.17 9.28
N GLY A 279 0.89 -23.89 8.17
CA GLY A 279 2.20 -24.49 7.90
C GLY A 279 3.33 -23.46 7.80
N LEU A 280 3.07 -22.28 7.22
CA LEU A 280 4.05 -21.21 7.12
C LEU A 280 4.32 -20.53 8.48
N TYR A 281 3.29 -20.28 9.30
CA TYR A 281 3.49 -19.74 10.65
C TYR A 281 4.26 -20.72 11.55
N GLU A 282 4.03 -22.03 11.44
CA GLU A 282 4.80 -23.05 12.17
C GLU A 282 6.27 -23.05 11.74
N GLN A 283 6.55 -22.92 10.45
CA GLN A 283 7.92 -22.81 9.95
C GLN A 283 8.59 -21.52 10.46
N SER A 284 7.91 -20.37 10.37
CA SER A 284 8.38 -19.08 10.90
C SER A 284 8.68 -19.20 12.39
N LEU A 285 7.75 -19.71 13.20
CA LEU A 285 7.92 -19.90 14.64
C LEU A 285 9.12 -20.82 14.98
N ASN A 286 9.30 -21.91 14.25
CA ASN A 286 10.44 -22.81 14.45
C ASN A 286 11.77 -22.13 14.14
N MET A 287 11.81 -21.28 13.11
CA MET A 287 13.02 -20.50 12.79
C MET A 287 13.30 -19.43 13.85
N ALA A 288 12.29 -18.68 14.27
CA ALA A 288 12.40 -17.67 15.31
C ALA A 288 12.92 -18.28 16.63
N ARG A 289 12.46 -19.48 17.00
CA ARG A 289 12.94 -20.22 18.17
C ARG A 289 14.42 -20.63 18.06
N ARG A 290 14.89 -21.02 16.85
CA ARG A 290 16.30 -21.40 16.63
C ARG A 290 17.28 -20.23 16.82
N VAL A 291 16.83 -19.00 16.56
CA VAL A 291 17.64 -17.78 16.69
C VAL A 291 17.34 -17.00 17.98
N ASP A 292 16.43 -17.53 18.83
CA ASP A 292 15.91 -16.91 20.07
C ASP A 292 15.35 -15.49 19.86
N ASP A 293 14.73 -15.25 18.69
CA ASP A 293 14.07 -13.98 18.41
C ASP A 293 12.70 -13.93 19.08
N LYS A 294 12.69 -13.39 20.30
CA LYS A 294 11.47 -13.28 21.12
C LYS A 294 10.38 -12.42 20.46
N ILE A 295 10.74 -11.40 19.68
CA ILE A 295 9.77 -10.53 19.01
C ILE A 295 9.04 -11.33 17.92
N SER A 296 9.78 -12.02 17.07
CA SER A 296 9.20 -12.87 16.02
C SER A 296 8.42 -14.05 16.59
N ILE A 297 8.90 -14.67 17.67
CA ILE A 297 8.16 -15.73 18.39
C ILE A 297 6.80 -15.21 18.86
N ALA A 298 6.77 -14.06 19.54
CA ALA A 298 5.54 -13.47 20.05
C ALA A 298 4.56 -13.08 18.94
N SER A 299 5.07 -12.56 17.82
CA SER A 299 4.27 -12.19 16.65
C SER A 299 3.67 -13.42 15.95
N SER A 300 4.46 -14.47 15.73
CA SER A 300 3.99 -15.71 15.12
C SER A 300 2.93 -16.41 15.99
N LEU A 301 3.14 -16.48 17.30
CA LEU A 301 2.16 -17.03 18.25
C LEU A 301 0.85 -16.23 18.22
N HIS A 302 0.94 -14.89 18.17
CA HIS A 302 -0.24 -14.03 18.08
C HIS A 302 -1.05 -14.29 16.81
N ASN A 303 -0.38 -14.34 15.65
CA ASN A 303 -1.06 -14.55 14.36
C ASN A 303 -1.61 -15.98 14.23
N MET A 304 -0.91 -16.97 14.78
CA MET A 304 -1.47 -18.32 14.92
C MET A 304 -2.73 -18.32 15.81
N GLY A 305 -2.75 -17.51 16.87
CA GLY A 305 -3.94 -17.29 17.70
C GLY A 305 -5.11 -16.73 16.89
N VAL A 306 -4.86 -15.69 16.07
CA VAL A 306 -5.87 -15.12 15.15
C VAL A 306 -6.39 -16.19 14.18
N LEU A 307 -5.49 -17.00 13.63
CA LEU A 307 -5.86 -18.08 12.72
C LEU A 307 -6.73 -19.14 13.41
N ARG A 308 -6.38 -19.60 14.62
CA ARG A 308 -7.19 -20.56 15.40
C ARG A 308 -8.55 -19.96 15.78
N GLN A 309 -8.60 -18.68 16.12
CA GLN A 309 -9.85 -17.98 16.38
C GLN A 309 -10.76 -17.98 15.14
N SER A 310 -10.23 -17.64 13.96
CA SER A 310 -11.01 -17.67 12.70
C SER A 310 -11.50 -19.06 12.31
N GLN A 311 -10.84 -20.13 12.80
CA GLN A 311 -11.27 -21.53 12.67
C GLN A 311 -12.28 -21.97 13.76
N GLY A 312 -12.68 -21.07 14.67
CA GLY A 312 -13.54 -21.39 15.82
C GLY A 312 -12.84 -22.19 16.94
N ARG A 313 -11.51 -22.39 16.86
CA ARG A 313 -10.71 -23.14 17.85
C ARG A 313 -10.29 -22.24 19.01
N LEU A 314 -11.29 -21.74 19.77
CA LEU A 314 -11.12 -20.65 20.74
C LEU A 314 -10.19 -21.02 21.91
N ALA A 315 -10.20 -22.27 22.38
CA ALA A 315 -9.30 -22.73 23.44
C ALA A 315 -7.83 -22.66 23.03
N GLU A 316 -7.51 -23.08 21.80
CA GLU A 316 -6.15 -22.99 21.27
C GLU A 316 -5.72 -21.54 21.00
N ALA A 317 -6.65 -20.73 20.48
CA ALA A 317 -6.39 -19.29 20.32
C ALA A 317 -6.03 -18.63 21.65
N THR A 318 -6.77 -18.93 22.72
CA THR A 318 -6.48 -18.43 24.07
C THR A 318 -5.07 -18.81 24.51
N GLN A 319 -4.66 -20.08 24.35
CA GLN A 319 -3.32 -20.53 24.74
C GLN A 319 -2.22 -19.81 23.96
N LEU A 320 -2.39 -19.65 22.66
CA LEU A 320 -1.43 -18.97 21.79
C LEU A 320 -1.29 -17.47 22.13
N TYR A 321 -2.41 -16.79 22.37
CA TYR A 321 -2.39 -15.39 22.82
C TYR A 321 -1.75 -15.22 24.19
N GLN A 322 -1.98 -16.14 25.13
CA GLN A 322 -1.34 -16.12 26.46
C GLN A 322 0.17 -16.31 26.34
N GLN A 323 0.65 -17.27 25.55
CA GLN A 323 2.08 -17.46 25.30
C GLN A 323 2.71 -16.21 24.67
N SER A 324 2.05 -15.62 23.67
CA SER A 324 2.49 -14.36 23.07
C SER A 324 2.56 -13.22 24.09
N LEU A 325 1.53 -13.08 24.93
CA LEU A 325 1.44 -12.05 25.96
C LEU A 325 2.57 -12.15 26.98
N GLU A 326 2.91 -13.37 27.41
CA GLU A 326 3.99 -13.59 28.38
C GLU A 326 5.33 -13.11 27.83
N ILE A 327 5.63 -13.44 26.56
CA ILE A 327 6.85 -12.95 25.91
C ILE A 327 6.85 -11.43 25.79
N LYS A 328 5.72 -10.82 25.38
CA LYS A 328 5.58 -9.36 25.25
C LYS A 328 5.75 -8.64 26.60
N ARG A 329 5.32 -9.26 27.71
CA ARG A 329 5.57 -8.76 29.08
C ARG A 329 7.06 -8.73 29.40
N VAL A 330 7.79 -9.80 29.08
CA VAL A 330 9.25 -9.86 29.27
C VAL A 330 9.96 -8.79 28.44
N LEU A 331 9.48 -8.53 27.22
CA LEU A 331 10.02 -7.48 26.35
C LEU A 331 9.64 -6.05 26.77
N GLY A 332 8.65 -5.89 27.66
CA GLY A 332 8.17 -4.57 28.09
C GLY A 332 7.40 -3.79 27.00
N ASP A 333 6.96 -4.45 25.93
CA ASP A 333 6.22 -3.81 24.84
C ASP A 333 4.76 -3.56 25.21
N LYS A 334 4.51 -2.40 25.82
CA LYS A 334 3.19 -2.01 26.31
C LYS A 334 2.12 -1.99 25.21
N LYS A 335 2.44 -1.54 23.98
CA LYS A 335 1.47 -1.49 22.88
C LYS A 335 1.03 -2.89 22.46
N SER A 336 1.97 -3.80 22.26
CA SER A 336 1.67 -5.19 21.92
C SER A 336 1.00 -5.95 23.06
N ILE A 337 1.29 -5.63 24.35
CA ILE A 337 0.57 -6.16 25.52
C ILE A 337 -0.90 -5.75 25.45
N ALA A 338 -1.20 -4.47 25.21
CA ALA A 338 -2.56 -3.97 25.12
C ALA A 338 -3.35 -4.65 23.97
N SER A 339 -2.72 -4.85 22.81
CA SER A 339 -3.32 -5.60 21.69
C SER A 339 -3.60 -7.06 22.07
N SER A 340 -2.70 -7.72 22.83
CA SER A 340 -2.92 -9.10 23.29
C SER A 340 -4.07 -9.19 24.30
N PHE A 341 -4.21 -8.24 25.21
CA PHE A 341 -5.37 -8.17 26.10
C PHE A 341 -6.66 -7.99 25.33
N GLN A 342 -6.67 -7.12 24.30
CA GLN A 342 -7.85 -6.92 23.46
C GLN A 342 -8.25 -8.22 22.77
N GLN A 343 -7.31 -8.95 22.16
CA GLN A 343 -7.62 -10.20 21.46
C GLN A 343 -8.08 -11.30 22.42
N LEU A 344 -7.44 -11.44 23.58
CA LEU A 344 -7.92 -12.34 24.63
C LEU A 344 -9.33 -11.96 25.09
N GLY A 345 -9.62 -10.65 25.20
CA GLY A 345 -10.96 -10.15 25.51
C GLY A 345 -11.98 -10.54 24.45
N VAL A 346 -11.64 -10.46 23.17
CA VAL A 346 -12.51 -10.89 22.06
C VAL A 346 -12.80 -12.39 22.16
N VAL A 347 -11.78 -13.22 22.40
CA VAL A 347 -11.98 -14.67 22.55
C VAL A 347 -12.85 -15.00 23.77
N GLN A 348 -12.64 -14.31 24.91
CA GLN A 348 -13.49 -14.51 26.10
C GLN A 348 -14.95 -14.08 25.83
N HIS A 349 -15.13 -13.01 25.05
CA HIS A 349 -16.45 -12.55 24.62
C HIS A 349 -17.15 -13.60 23.74
N GLU A 350 -16.44 -14.16 22.74
CA GLU A 350 -16.95 -15.24 21.89
C GLU A 350 -17.28 -16.53 22.68
N LEU A 351 -16.61 -16.77 23.80
CA LEU A 351 -16.90 -17.87 24.73
C LEU A 351 -18.09 -17.56 25.67
N GLY A 352 -18.64 -16.36 25.64
CA GLY A 352 -19.71 -15.91 26.55
C GLY A 352 -19.23 -15.51 27.96
N GLU A 353 -17.91 -15.45 28.17
CA GLU A 353 -17.29 -15.09 29.45
C GLU A 353 -17.21 -13.55 29.59
N LEU A 354 -18.38 -12.88 29.64
CA LEU A 354 -18.50 -11.43 29.55
C LEU A 354 -17.70 -10.69 30.64
N GLY A 355 -17.65 -11.23 31.88
CA GLY A 355 -16.89 -10.63 32.96
C GLY A 355 -15.37 -10.63 32.72
N ASN A 356 -14.84 -11.72 32.17
CA ASN A 356 -13.45 -11.84 31.80
C ASN A 356 -13.12 -10.93 30.62
N ALA A 357 -13.98 -10.90 29.61
CA ALA A 357 -13.84 -10.02 28.43
C ALA A 357 -13.76 -8.55 28.86
N LYS A 358 -14.68 -8.10 29.72
CA LYS A 358 -14.71 -6.73 30.26
C LYS A 358 -13.38 -6.36 30.94
N ASN A 359 -12.89 -7.22 31.82
CA ASN A 359 -11.64 -6.97 32.54
C ASN A 359 -10.45 -6.85 31.57
N LEU A 360 -10.37 -7.72 30.55
CA LEU A 360 -9.31 -7.70 29.55
C LEU A 360 -9.38 -6.46 28.65
N TYR A 361 -10.57 -6.06 28.23
CA TYR A 361 -10.77 -4.82 27.48
C TYR A 361 -10.39 -3.59 28.30
N GLN A 362 -10.74 -3.56 29.60
CA GLN A 362 -10.36 -2.45 30.47
C GLN A 362 -8.84 -2.36 30.64
N GLN A 363 -8.13 -3.48 30.88
CA GLN A 363 -6.68 -3.51 30.94
C GLN A 363 -6.03 -3.02 29.63
N SER A 364 -6.59 -3.40 28.48
CA SER A 364 -6.15 -2.91 27.17
C SER A 364 -6.35 -1.39 27.06
N LEU A 365 -7.52 -0.88 27.44
CA LEU A 365 -7.84 0.55 27.38
C LEU A 365 -6.91 1.38 28.26
N ASP A 366 -6.69 0.96 29.51
CA ASP A 366 -5.81 1.64 30.45
C ASP A 366 -4.38 1.79 29.94
N ILE A 367 -3.87 0.75 29.28
CA ILE A 367 -2.52 0.81 28.68
C ILE A 367 -2.52 1.74 27.46
N LYS A 368 -3.54 1.67 26.59
CA LYS A 368 -3.65 2.50 25.38
C LYS A 368 -3.79 3.99 25.74
N GLU A 369 -4.54 4.32 26.79
CA GLU A 369 -4.63 5.67 27.32
C GLU A 369 -3.25 6.17 27.80
N LYS A 370 -2.52 5.38 28.57
CA LYS A 370 -1.16 5.72 29.06
C LYS A 370 -0.14 5.85 27.92
N THR A 371 -0.30 5.12 26.83
CA THR A 371 0.62 5.15 25.69
C THR A 371 0.21 6.13 24.59
N GLY A 372 -0.97 6.77 24.71
CA GLY A 372 -1.50 7.69 23.71
C GLY A 372 -1.93 7.01 22.41
N ASP A 373 -2.21 5.70 22.44
CA ASP A 373 -2.70 4.95 21.27
C ASP A 373 -4.18 5.23 21.02
N LYS A 374 -4.47 6.36 20.38
CA LYS A 374 -5.83 6.81 20.11
C LYS A 374 -6.62 5.82 19.25
N GLY A 375 -6.00 5.24 18.20
CA GLY A 375 -6.67 4.26 17.34
C GLY A 375 -7.06 2.99 18.11
N GLY A 376 -6.12 2.47 18.89
CA GLY A 376 -6.39 1.35 19.77
C GLY A 376 -7.46 1.65 20.83
N MET A 377 -7.48 2.87 21.40
CA MET A 377 -8.53 3.32 22.33
C MET A 377 -9.91 3.26 21.67
N ALA A 378 -10.07 3.82 20.46
CA ALA A 378 -11.34 3.81 19.75
C ALA A 378 -11.85 2.38 19.52
N ALA A 379 -10.98 1.48 19.06
CA ALA A 379 -11.33 0.07 18.85
C ALA A 379 -11.74 -0.63 20.16
N THR A 380 -11.03 -0.37 21.28
CA THR A 380 -11.35 -1.01 22.57
C THR A 380 -12.64 -0.46 23.17
N LEU A 381 -12.91 0.85 23.03
CA LEU A 381 -14.17 1.47 23.45
C LEU A 381 -15.37 0.90 22.66
N HIS A 382 -15.18 0.66 21.36
CA HIS A 382 -16.17 0.00 20.52
C HIS A 382 -16.50 -1.41 21.06
N LEU A 383 -15.49 -2.23 21.37
CA LEU A 383 -15.67 -3.57 21.92
C LEU A 383 -16.36 -3.55 23.31
N LEU A 384 -15.98 -2.62 24.17
CA LEU A 384 -16.65 -2.41 25.46
C LEU A 384 -18.12 -2.01 25.27
N GLY A 385 -18.40 -1.16 24.26
CA GLY A 385 -19.76 -0.79 23.89
C GLY A 385 -20.61 -1.99 23.45
N MET A 386 -20.03 -2.90 22.63
CA MET A 386 -20.70 -4.14 22.23
C MET A 386 -21.04 -5.01 23.45
N LEU A 387 -20.09 -5.17 24.34
CA LEU A 387 -20.26 -5.97 25.56
C LEU A 387 -21.36 -5.38 26.46
N ARG A 388 -21.38 -4.05 26.67
CA ARG A 388 -22.43 -3.38 27.44
C ARG A 388 -23.81 -3.50 26.79
N GLN A 389 -23.85 -3.46 25.45
CA GLN A 389 -25.07 -3.68 24.71
C GLN A 389 -25.63 -5.09 24.93
N GLU A 390 -24.78 -6.13 24.96
CA GLU A 390 -25.17 -7.51 25.25
C GLU A 390 -25.63 -7.69 26.70
N GLU A 391 -25.02 -6.96 27.65
CA GLU A 391 -25.47 -6.91 29.04
C GLU A 391 -26.81 -6.15 29.22
N GLY A 392 -27.32 -5.48 28.16
CA GLY A 392 -28.52 -4.69 28.19
C GLY A 392 -28.36 -3.27 28.76
N ASP A 393 -27.13 -2.87 29.04
CA ASP A 393 -26.81 -1.51 29.51
C ASP A 393 -26.65 -0.56 28.30
N TYR A 394 -27.79 -0.26 27.68
CA TYR A 394 -27.84 0.56 26.47
C TYR A 394 -27.32 2.00 26.66
N PRO A 395 -27.55 2.68 27.81
CA PRO A 395 -26.98 4.01 28.03
C PRO A 395 -25.47 4.02 28.09
N GLU A 396 -24.85 3.06 28.79
CA GLU A 396 -23.38 2.97 28.86
C GLU A 396 -22.79 2.56 27.49
N ALA A 397 -23.44 1.63 26.77
CA ALA A 397 -23.04 1.24 25.41
C ALA A 397 -23.04 2.45 24.46
N GLN A 398 -24.08 3.28 24.49
CA GLN A 398 -24.17 4.49 23.68
C GLN A 398 -23.01 5.45 23.99
N GLY A 399 -22.72 5.72 25.26
CA GLY A 399 -21.61 6.60 25.66
C GLY A 399 -20.24 6.09 25.22
N LEU A 400 -20.02 4.78 25.26
CA LEU A 400 -18.77 4.15 24.79
C LEU A 400 -18.62 4.26 23.26
N TYR A 401 -19.69 4.03 22.51
CA TYR A 401 -19.69 4.20 21.06
C TYR A 401 -19.46 5.67 20.65
N GLU A 402 -20.06 6.64 21.34
CA GLU A 402 -19.86 8.07 21.06
C GLU A 402 -18.41 8.50 21.31
N ARG A 403 -17.78 7.99 22.37
CA ARG A 403 -16.34 8.21 22.61
C ARG A 403 -15.49 7.59 21.50
N SER A 404 -15.79 6.37 21.05
CA SER A 404 -15.13 5.72 19.93
C SER A 404 -15.25 6.53 18.65
N LEU A 405 -16.48 7.00 18.29
CA LEU A 405 -16.73 7.86 17.13
C LEU A 405 -15.94 9.17 17.17
N THR A 406 -15.90 9.81 18.33
CA THR A 406 -15.17 11.06 18.51
C THR A 406 -13.68 10.88 18.21
N ILE A 407 -13.07 9.81 18.73
CA ILE A 407 -11.65 9.52 18.53
C ILE A 407 -11.39 9.16 17.06
N SER A 408 -12.19 8.27 16.48
CA SER A 408 -12.06 7.88 15.07
C SER A 408 -12.27 9.08 14.12
N GLY A 409 -13.16 10.03 14.51
CA GLY A 409 -13.36 11.30 13.80
C GLY A 409 -12.10 12.17 13.78
N ILE A 410 -11.46 12.33 14.93
CA ILE A 410 -10.20 13.09 15.04
C ILE A 410 -9.08 12.46 14.22
N LEU A 411 -9.06 11.13 14.12
CA LEU A 411 -8.06 10.37 13.36
C LEU A 411 -8.37 10.31 11.85
N GLY A 412 -9.56 10.69 11.42
CA GLY A 412 -10.01 10.50 10.04
C GLY A 412 -10.23 9.03 9.66
N ASP A 413 -10.38 8.13 10.65
CA ASP A 413 -10.64 6.70 10.43
C ASP A 413 -12.10 6.48 10.02
N LYS A 414 -12.37 6.64 8.73
CA LYS A 414 -13.72 6.45 8.16
C LYS A 414 -14.26 5.04 8.37
N PHE A 415 -13.40 4.02 8.29
CA PHE A 415 -13.82 2.64 8.46
C PHE A 415 -14.23 2.34 9.91
N GLY A 416 -13.42 2.77 10.88
CA GLY A 416 -13.74 2.64 12.31
C GLY A 416 -15.00 3.42 12.71
N GLN A 417 -15.21 4.63 12.13
CA GLN A 417 -16.46 5.37 12.29
C GLN A 417 -17.66 4.57 11.80
N ALA A 418 -17.58 4.04 10.57
CA ALA A 418 -18.67 3.27 9.97
C ALA A 418 -19.01 2.00 10.77
N LEU A 419 -17.98 1.29 11.29
CA LEU A 419 -18.21 0.15 12.19
C LEU A 419 -19.00 0.56 13.43
N THR A 420 -18.62 1.67 14.04
CA THR A 420 -19.27 2.14 15.29
C THR A 420 -20.67 2.70 15.00
N GLU A 421 -20.88 3.42 13.91
CA GLU A 421 -22.22 3.85 13.46
C GLU A 421 -23.14 2.65 13.19
N ALA A 422 -22.63 1.58 12.56
CA ALA A 422 -23.39 0.36 12.35
C ALA A 422 -23.84 -0.27 13.69
N GLN A 423 -22.98 -0.29 14.71
CA GLN A 423 -23.33 -0.81 16.04
C GLN A 423 -24.31 0.09 16.78
N ILE A 424 -24.20 1.41 16.67
CA ILE A 424 -25.22 2.32 17.18
C ILE A 424 -26.56 2.05 16.49
N GLY A 425 -26.57 1.76 15.18
CA GLY A 425 -27.75 1.32 14.45
C GLY A 425 -28.36 0.05 15.04
N VAL A 426 -27.53 -0.97 15.40
CA VAL A 426 -28.01 -2.19 16.09
C VAL A 426 -28.62 -1.85 17.45
N LEU A 427 -27.95 -1.00 18.23
CA LEU A 427 -28.42 -0.56 19.54
C LEU A 427 -29.80 0.13 19.44
N GLN A 428 -29.96 1.08 18.52
CA GLN A 428 -31.21 1.80 18.29
C GLN A 428 -32.31 0.90 17.75
N GLN A 429 -31.99 -0.07 16.91
CA GLN A 429 -32.93 -1.06 16.43
C GLN A 429 -33.45 -1.92 17.59
N ALA A 430 -32.58 -2.35 18.51
CA ALA A 430 -32.98 -3.09 19.72
C ALA A 430 -33.90 -2.29 20.63
N GLN A 431 -33.76 -0.97 20.66
CA GLN A 431 -34.65 -0.04 21.39
C GLN A 431 -35.94 0.32 20.64
N GLY A 432 -36.13 -0.18 19.41
CA GLY A 432 -37.30 0.14 18.58
C GLY A 432 -37.21 1.48 17.84
N HIS A 433 -36.07 2.17 17.89
CA HIS A 433 -35.85 3.47 17.25
C HIS A 433 -35.46 3.29 15.78
N LEU A 434 -36.34 2.69 14.96
CA LEU A 434 -36.05 2.23 13.60
C LEU A 434 -35.58 3.33 12.64
N ARG A 435 -36.11 4.58 12.77
CA ARG A 435 -35.65 5.70 11.94
C ARG A 435 -34.19 6.06 12.22
N GLN A 436 -33.82 6.20 13.48
CA GLN A 436 -32.46 6.53 13.88
C GLN A 436 -31.51 5.39 13.51
N ALA A 437 -31.93 4.14 13.72
CA ALA A 437 -31.18 2.96 13.28
C ALA A 437 -30.92 2.99 11.77
N SER A 438 -31.95 3.32 10.95
CA SER A 438 -31.75 3.41 9.49
C SER A 438 -30.78 4.51 9.08
N GLN A 439 -30.76 5.65 9.77
CA GLN A 439 -29.82 6.75 9.53
C GLN A 439 -28.39 6.32 9.78
N ASN A 440 -28.11 5.66 10.91
CA ASN A 440 -26.78 5.18 11.24
C ASN A 440 -26.32 4.06 10.29
N TYR A 441 -27.20 3.12 9.95
CA TYR A 441 -26.89 2.10 8.96
C TYR A 441 -26.61 2.69 7.56
N LEU A 442 -27.34 3.73 7.13
CA LEU A 442 -27.10 4.38 5.83
C LEU A 442 -25.73 5.08 5.78
N ARG A 443 -25.34 5.77 6.87
CA ARG A 443 -24.00 6.37 6.97
C ARG A 443 -22.93 5.30 6.87
N ALA A 444 -23.02 4.26 7.70
CA ALA A 444 -22.08 3.15 7.71
C ALA A 444 -22.01 2.44 6.35
N TRP A 445 -23.17 2.14 5.76
CA TRP A 445 -23.25 1.49 4.46
C TRP A 445 -22.62 2.31 3.35
N SER A 446 -22.83 3.63 3.33
CA SER A 446 -22.23 4.51 2.32
C SER A 446 -20.69 4.41 2.33
N VAL A 447 -20.09 4.41 3.52
CA VAL A 447 -18.63 4.29 3.68
C VAL A 447 -18.15 2.89 3.30
N PHE A 448 -18.84 1.83 3.76
CA PHE A 448 -18.45 0.45 3.41
C PHE A 448 -18.57 0.17 1.92
N ASP A 449 -19.59 0.73 1.24
CA ASP A 449 -19.79 0.57 -0.20
C ASP A 449 -18.72 1.33 -1.00
N GLU A 450 -18.36 2.55 -0.58
CA GLU A 450 -17.26 3.31 -1.17
C GLU A 450 -15.90 2.61 -1.03
N LEU A 451 -15.67 1.94 0.09
CA LEU A 451 -14.44 1.19 0.36
C LEU A 451 -14.45 -0.24 -0.21
N GLY A 452 -15.56 -0.70 -0.79
CA GLY A 452 -15.72 -2.09 -1.26
C GLY A 452 -15.65 -3.12 -0.13
N ALA A 453 -15.97 -2.72 1.10
CA ALA A 453 -15.84 -3.56 2.28
C ALA A 453 -16.96 -4.63 2.35
N THR A 454 -16.64 -5.82 2.87
CA THR A 454 -17.60 -6.93 3.02
C THR A 454 -18.78 -6.58 3.92
N GLN A 455 -18.58 -5.68 4.88
CA GLN A 455 -19.61 -5.12 5.77
C GLN A 455 -20.74 -4.39 5.04
N SER A 456 -20.49 -3.93 3.80
CA SER A 456 -21.50 -3.28 2.96
C SER A 456 -22.74 -4.16 2.79
N LYS A 457 -22.54 -5.46 2.46
CA LYS A 457 -23.65 -6.42 2.30
C LYS A 457 -24.44 -6.63 3.59
N LEU A 458 -23.73 -6.81 4.71
CA LEU A 458 -24.36 -7.03 6.01
C LEU A 458 -25.22 -5.81 6.43
N THR A 459 -24.69 -4.60 6.26
CA THR A 459 -25.38 -3.36 6.61
C THR A 459 -26.56 -3.12 5.68
N ALA A 460 -26.43 -3.43 4.37
CA ALA A 460 -27.55 -3.38 3.44
C ALA A 460 -28.70 -4.32 3.85
N ASN A 461 -28.38 -5.54 4.31
CA ASN A 461 -29.40 -6.49 4.83
C ASN A 461 -30.13 -5.94 6.06
N LYS A 462 -29.43 -5.24 6.96
CA LYS A 462 -30.07 -4.56 8.11
C LYS A 462 -31.04 -3.46 7.66
N LEU A 463 -30.62 -2.64 6.69
CA LEU A 463 -31.48 -1.61 6.10
C LEU A 463 -32.72 -2.22 5.41
N TRP A 464 -32.53 -3.32 4.69
CA TRP A 464 -33.64 -4.03 4.05
C TRP A 464 -34.65 -4.56 5.10
N ALA A 465 -34.16 -5.17 6.19
CA ALA A 465 -35.04 -5.65 7.26
C ALA A 465 -35.87 -4.53 7.87
N ILE A 466 -35.30 -3.35 8.13
CA ILE A 466 -36.04 -2.18 8.57
C ILE A 466 -37.08 -1.75 7.51
N ARG A 467 -36.68 -1.70 6.23
CA ARG A 467 -37.57 -1.34 5.13
C ARG A 467 -38.80 -2.26 5.01
N GLU A 468 -38.59 -3.57 5.17
CA GLU A 468 -39.72 -4.54 5.18
C GLU A 468 -40.62 -4.33 6.39
N GLN A 469 -40.06 -4.01 7.56
CA GLN A 469 -40.83 -3.79 8.78
C GLN A 469 -41.68 -2.52 8.72
N VAL A 470 -41.16 -1.40 8.20
CA VAL A 470 -41.87 -0.11 8.16
C VAL A 470 -42.60 0.13 6.84
N GLY A 471 -42.32 -0.65 5.82
CA GLY A 471 -42.85 -0.50 4.47
C GLY A 471 -42.00 0.41 3.58
N LYS A 472 -41.89 0.04 2.29
CA LYS A 472 -41.04 0.71 1.29
C LYS A 472 -41.30 2.23 1.19
N LYS A 473 -42.57 2.65 1.22
CA LYS A 473 -42.93 4.07 1.07
C LYS A 473 -42.45 4.91 2.25
N GLN A 474 -42.61 4.42 3.47
CA GLN A 474 -42.19 5.12 4.68
C GLN A 474 -40.66 5.20 4.76
N PHE A 475 -39.98 4.11 4.47
CA PHE A 475 -38.49 4.06 4.40
C PHE A 475 -37.97 5.06 3.38
N GLN A 476 -38.52 5.08 2.15
CA GLN A 476 -38.10 6.03 1.12
C GLN A 476 -38.38 7.49 1.55
N GLY A 477 -39.46 7.74 2.29
CA GLY A 477 -39.72 9.04 2.89
C GLY A 477 -38.61 9.49 3.82
N TRP A 478 -38.15 8.62 4.73
CA TRP A 478 -37.06 8.90 5.64
C TRP A 478 -35.73 9.20 4.89
N VAL A 479 -35.42 8.38 3.89
CA VAL A 479 -34.21 8.60 3.07
C VAL A 479 -34.29 9.93 2.31
N THR A 480 -35.47 10.31 1.83
CA THR A 480 -35.68 11.58 1.12
C THR A 480 -35.55 12.79 2.04
N GLU A 481 -36.10 12.70 3.24
CA GLU A 481 -35.94 13.77 4.25
C GLU A 481 -34.48 13.98 4.66
N ASP A 482 -33.72 12.88 4.82
CA ASP A 482 -32.34 12.92 5.29
C ASP A 482 -31.33 13.27 4.20
N TYR A 483 -31.57 12.86 2.94
CA TYR A 483 -30.58 12.96 1.85
C TYR A 483 -31.06 13.76 0.62
N GLY A 484 -32.30 14.25 0.62
CA GLY A 484 -32.84 15.11 -0.43
C GLY A 484 -32.67 14.51 -1.84
N LEU A 485 -32.06 15.26 -2.76
CA LEU A 485 -31.87 14.86 -4.16
C LEU A 485 -31.03 13.59 -4.34
N ARG A 486 -30.23 13.19 -3.33
CA ARG A 486 -29.40 11.96 -3.37
C ARG A 486 -30.19 10.70 -3.01
N ALA A 487 -31.38 10.83 -2.40
CA ALA A 487 -32.19 9.71 -1.92
C ALA A 487 -32.50 8.67 -3.01
N ALA A 488 -32.86 9.12 -4.20
CA ALA A 488 -33.18 8.22 -5.32
C ALA A 488 -31.99 7.34 -5.72
N ASN A 489 -30.78 7.92 -5.74
CA ASN A 489 -29.56 7.17 -6.06
C ASN A 489 -29.21 6.18 -4.93
N ILE A 490 -29.34 6.58 -3.68
CA ILE A 490 -29.11 5.73 -2.51
C ILE A 490 -30.06 4.52 -2.56
N CYS A 491 -31.35 4.73 -2.75
CA CYS A 491 -32.32 3.64 -2.85
C CYS A 491 -32.03 2.71 -4.03
N LYS A 492 -31.64 3.24 -5.18
CA LYS A 492 -31.27 2.44 -6.35
C LYS A 492 -30.02 1.59 -6.09
N ARG A 493 -29.01 2.14 -5.43
CA ARG A 493 -27.78 1.40 -5.07
C ARG A 493 -28.09 0.30 -4.04
N LEU A 494 -28.93 0.59 -3.04
CA LEU A 494 -29.39 -0.40 -2.07
C LEU A 494 -30.16 -1.54 -2.75
N ASP A 495 -31.12 -1.22 -3.62
CA ASP A 495 -31.86 -2.25 -4.37
C ASP A 495 -30.91 -3.15 -5.18
N LYS A 496 -29.87 -2.57 -5.80
CA LYS A 496 -28.84 -3.33 -6.53
C LYS A 496 -27.97 -4.20 -5.62
N ALA A 497 -27.62 -3.72 -4.44
CA ALA A 497 -26.81 -4.47 -3.47
C ALA A 497 -27.54 -5.71 -2.90
N LEU A 498 -28.87 -5.68 -2.89
CA LEU A 498 -29.74 -6.73 -2.34
C LEU A 498 -30.21 -7.76 -3.38
N PHE A 499 -30.09 -7.47 -4.69
CA PHE A 499 -30.61 -8.32 -5.77
C PHE A 499 -30.02 -9.75 -5.83
N PRO A 500 -28.78 -10.04 -5.36
CA PRO A 500 -28.26 -11.41 -5.36
C PRO A 500 -28.92 -12.36 -4.34
N LEU A 501 -29.61 -11.82 -3.33
CA LEU A 501 -30.21 -12.66 -2.27
C LEU A 501 -31.63 -13.16 -2.59
N SER A 502 -32.37 -12.44 -3.47
CA SER A 502 -33.70 -12.89 -3.92
C SER A 502 -33.63 -14.14 -4.79
N ASP A 503 -32.49 -14.40 -5.47
CA ASP A 503 -32.28 -15.58 -6.29
C ASP A 503 -31.83 -16.81 -5.47
N LEU A 504 -31.17 -16.59 -4.32
CA LEU A 504 -30.76 -17.67 -3.42
C LEU A 504 -31.91 -18.23 -2.58
N VAL A 505 -32.88 -17.39 -2.19
CA VAL A 505 -34.08 -17.82 -1.44
C VAL A 505 -35.09 -18.56 -2.34
N ARG A 506 -35.01 -18.42 -3.67
CA ARG A 506 -35.84 -19.15 -4.63
C ARG A 506 -35.28 -20.50 -5.07
N GLN A 507 -34.09 -20.88 -4.61
CA GLN A 507 -33.43 -22.14 -4.99
C GLN A 507 -33.41 -23.20 -3.89
N GLU A 508 -34.20 -23.10 -2.83
CA GLU A 508 -34.52 -24.26 -2.02
C GLU A 508 -35.90 -24.83 -2.44
N PRO A 509 -35.94 -25.82 -3.34
CA PRO A 509 -37.08 -26.70 -3.41
C PRO A 509 -36.78 -27.92 -2.57
N ALA A 510 -37.67 -28.17 -1.65
CA ALA A 510 -38.16 -29.49 -1.31
C ALA A 510 -37.32 -30.69 -1.82
N ALA A 511 -36.44 -31.20 -0.97
CA ALA A 511 -36.04 -32.60 -1.00
C ALA A 511 -35.46 -33.00 0.35
N VAL A 512 -36.30 -33.30 1.32
CA VAL A 512 -36.06 -34.41 2.23
C VAL A 512 -37.43 -35.03 2.54
N CYS A 513 -37.78 -36.08 1.82
CA CYS A 513 -38.45 -37.25 2.40
C CYS A 513 -37.40 -38.24 2.77
#